data_d2a61ac55320a250d8ed1d77c051847a
#
_entry.id   d2a61ac55320a250d8ed1d77c051847a
#
_cell.length_a   1.000
_cell.length_b   1.000
_cell.length_c   1.000
_cell.angle_alpha   90.00
_cell.angle_beta   90.00
_cell.angle_gamma   90.00
#
_symmetry.space_group_name_H-M   'P 1'
#
loop_
_entity.id
_entity.type
_entity.pdbx_description
1 polymer ?
#
loop_
_entity_poly.entity_id
_entity_poly.type
_entity_poly.pdbx_seq_one_letter_code
_entity_poly.pdbx_strand_id
1 'polypeptide(L)'
;MEYLKMAEIHDKCGVFGVYAPGHDVARLTFFGLYALQHRGQESAGIATCDGEVTYVHKGMGLVTQVFNENNLQPLKGHVAIGHNRYSTTGSSHVRNAQPYLIETIYGPLGVAHNGNLTNALQLRQALLKRGVGLSSSTDSEVITQVLAAPPEVWQDQQISGDLPLNNGALWEKGKLQEFIHSPQFPPRMGPAQPGTWESRIRAFMQLAEGAYCLVLLTREAIYAVRDPNGLRPLCLGKLDNGNFVVASESCALQTVGASYLREVEPGEILRLDNQGLTSIKGHEPKQRALCVFEYVYFARPDS
;
A
#
# COMPACT_ATOMS: atom_id res chain seq x y z
N MET A 1 36.08 -15.08 14.28
CA MET A 1 34.90 -15.70 13.68
C MET A 1 33.72 -14.77 13.99
N GLU A 2 33.52 -13.77 13.15
CA GLU A 2 32.31 -12.92 13.23
C GLU A 2 31.13 -13.72 12.68
N TYR A 3 30.19 -14.05 13.54
CA TYR A 3 28.89 -14.59 13.12
C TYR A 3 28.20 -13.49 12.29
N LEU A 4 28.13 -13.74 10.99
CA LEU A 4 27.16 -13.04 10.13
C LEU A 4 25.80 -13.12 10.81
N LYS A 5 25.31 -12.01 11.39
CA LYS A 5 23.91 -11.87 11.73
C LYS A 5 23.16 -12.00 10.41
N MET A 6 22.60 -13.18 10.16
CA MET A 6 21.58 -13.33 9.14
C MET A 6 20.50 -12.31 9.45
N ALA A 7 20.33 -11.35 8.57
CA ALA A 7 19.18 -10.45 8.63
C ALA A 7 17.95 -11.34 8.61
N GLU A 8 17.22 -11.36 9.72
CA GLU A 8 15.96 -12.07 9.80
C GLU A 8 15.02 -11.44 8.78
N ILE A 9 14.70 -12.19 7.72
CA ILE A 9 13.76 -11.77 6.67
C ILE A 9 12.36 -12.00 7.25
N HIS A 10 11.73 -10.92 7.77
CA HIS A 10 10.47 -10.98 8.48
C HIS A 10 9.34 -10.19 7.79
N ASP A 11 9.15 -10.37 6.48
CA ASP A 11 8.04 -9.71 5.77
C ASP A 11 6.85 -10.65 5.60
N LYS A 12 5.91 -10.62 6.53
CA LYS A 12 4.77 -11.55 6.59
C LYS A 12 3.40 -10.87 6.50
N CYS A 13 3.31 -9.59 6.20
CA CYS A 13 2.05 -8.86 6.21
C CYS A 13 0.94 -9.54 5.38
N GLY A 14 -0.31 -9.42 5.85
CA GLY A 14 -1.50 -9.82 5.11
C GLY A 14 -2.22 -8.60 4.56
N VAL A 15 -2.58 -8.63 3.27
CA VAL A 15 -3.42 -7.60 2.64
C VAL A 15 -4.70 -8.23 2.11
N PHE A 16 -5.77 -7.44 2.17
CA PHE A 16 -7.09 -7.80 1.68
C PHE A 16 -7.76 -6.60 1.02
N GLY A 17 -8.54 -6.80 -0.02
CA GLY A 17 -9.33 -5.77 -0.66
C GLY A 17 -10.58 -6.31 -1.31
N VAL A 18 -11.68 -5.56 -1.23
CA VAL A 18 -12.97 -5.95 -1.78
C VAL A 18 -13.70 -4.76 -2.37
N TYR A 19 -14.25 -4.96 -3.57
CA TYR A 19 -15.27 -4.11 -4.18
C TYR A 19 -16.57 -4.88 -4.21
N ALA A 20 -17.56 -4.49 -3.38
CA ALA A 20 -18.82 -5.22 -3.26
C ALA A 20 -19.99 -4.29 -2.84
N PRO A 21 -20.56 -3.52 -3.79
CA PRO A 21 -21.75 -2.71 -3.52
C PRO A 21 -22.90 -3.55 -2.97
N GLY A 22 -23.59 -3.03 -1.95
CA GLY A 22 -24.70 -3.70 -1.30
C GLY A 22 -24.33 -4.76 -0.26
N HIS A 23 -23.02 -4.96 0.00
CA HIS A 23 -22.54 -5.87 1.02
C HIS A 23 -21.86 -5.12 2.18
N ASP A 24 -21.76 -5.79 3.32
CA ASP A 24 -20.97 -5.31 4.45
C ASP A 24 -19.46 -5.57 4.18
N VAL A 25 -18.84 -4.64 3.45
CA VAL A 25 -17.42 -4.76 3.04
C VAL A 25 -16.47 -4.73 4.24
N ALA A 26 -16.86 -4.10 5.34
CA ALA A 26 -16.07 -4.08 6.57
C ALA A 26 -16.00 -5.47 7.19
N ARG A 27 -17.13 -6.19 7.28
CA ARG A 27 -17.16 -7.57 7.79
C ARG A 27 -16.47 -8.55 6.86
N LEU A 28 -16.66 -8.42 5.54
CA LEU A 28 -15.89 -9.23 4.58
C LEU A 28 -14.39 -9.04 4.81
N THR A 29 -13.95 -7.79 4.97
CA THR A 29 -12.53 -7.49 5.23
C THR A 29 -12.08 -8.03 6.58
N PHE A 30 -12.90 -7.92 7.63
CA PHE A 30 -12.59 -8.50 8.94
C PHE A 30 -12.34 -10.02 8.85
N PHE A 31 -13.24 -10.76 8.19
CA PHE A 31 -13.07 -12.22 8.03
C PHE A 31 -11.87 -12.57 7.13
N GLY A 32 -11.62 -11.80 6.07
CA GLY A 32 -10.43 -11.95 5.26
C GLY A 32 -9.13 -11.75 6.06
N LEU A 33 -9.06 -10.70 6.88
CA LEU A 33 -7.91 -10.45 7.76
C LEU A 33 -7.79 -11.51 8.86
N TYR A 34 -8.91 -12.00 9.39
CA TYR A 34 -8.90 -13.08 10.38
C TYR A 34 -8.28 -14.36 9.80
N ALA A 35 -8.62 -14.71 8.57
CA ALA A 35 -7.99 -15.83 7.85
C ALA A 35 -6.49 -15.62 7.61
N LEU A 36 -6.06 -14.37 7.45
CA LEU A 36 -4.66 -13.96 7.25
C LEU A 36 -3.91 -13.67 8.56
N GLN A 37 -4.49 -13.97 9.73
CA GLN A 37 -3.90 -13.62 11.04
C GLN A 37 -2.49 -14.21 11.25
N HIS A 38 -2.21 -15.38 10.68
CA HIS A 38 -0.88 -16.03 10.72
C HIS A 38 0.22 -15.19 10.04
N ARG A 39 -0.16 -14.28 9.12
CA ARG A 39 0.77 -13.38 8.42
C ARG A 39 1.14 -12.12 9.22
N GLY A 40 0.31 -11.71 10.20
CA GLY A 40 0.59 -10.51 10.98
C GLY A 40 -0.20 -10.48 12.28
N GLN A 41 0.49 -10.26 13.41
CA GLN A 41 -0.09 -10.30 14.75
C GLN A 41 0.16 -9.02 15.56
N GLU A 42 0.86 -8.04 14.99
CA GLU A 42 1.26 -6.83 15.69
C GLU A 42 0.17 -5.75 15.64
N SER A 43 -0.42 -5.54 14.49
CA SER A 43 -1.53 -4.60 14.32
C SER A 43 -2.43 -5.03 13.18
N ALA A 44 -3.67 -4.56 13.24
CA ALA A 44 -4.66 -4.75 12.19
C ALA A 44 -5.36 -3.43 11.88
N GLY A 45 -5.84 -3.28 10.64
CA GLY A 45 -6.59 -2.11 10.24
C GLY A 45 -7.48 -2.37 9.02
N ILE A 46 -8.59 -1.64 8.98
CA ILE A 46 -9.57 -1.65 7.87
C ILE A 46 -9.85 -0.20 7.50
N ALA A 47 -9.86 0.09 6.20
CA ALA A 47 -10.37 1.33 5.64
C ALA A 47 -11.47 1.03 4.63
N THR A 48 -12.52 1.84 4.63
CA THR A 48 -13.66 1.74 3.70
C THR A 48 -13.99 3.07 3.06
N CYS A 49 -14.71 3.06 1.94
CA CYS A 49 -15.25 4.26 1.31
C CYS A 49 -16.65 3.99 0.76
N ASP A 50 -17.57 4.93 0.99
CA ASP A 50 -18.95 4.87 0.49
C ASP A 50 -19.18 5.68 -0.80
N GLY A 51 -18.09 6.25 -1.36
CA GLY A 51 -18.11 7.13 -2.53
C GLY A 51 -18.04 8.61 -2.16
N GLU A 52 -18.36 8.99 -0.92
CA GLU A 52 -18.27 10.35 -0.41
C GLU A 52 -17.29 10.46 0.75
N VAL A 53 -17.41 9.56 1.71
CA VAL A 53 -16.66 9.56 2.96
C VAL A 53 -15.80 8.31 3.06
N THR A 54 -14.61 8.47 3.58
CA THR A 54 -13.73 7.36 3.95
C THR A 54 -13.70 7.17 5.45
N TYR A 55 -13.72 5.92 5.85
CA TYR A 55 -13.68 5.51 7.26
C TYR A 55 -12.43 4.65 7.48
N VAL A 56 -11.82 4.76 8.63
CA VAL A 56 -10.69 3.91 9.02
C VAL A 56 -10.73 3.59 10.49
N HIS A 57 -10.48 2.32 10.80
CA HIS A 57 -10.19 1.88 12.16
C HIS A 57 -8.97 0.98 12.14
N LYS A 58 -8.00 1.23 13.02
CA LYS A 58 -6.78 0.44 13.14
C LYS A 58 -6.25 0.48 14.57
N GLY A 59 -5.60 -0.59 14.98
CA GLY A 59 -5.06 -0.71 16.33
C GLY A 59 -3.93 -1.72 16.42
N MET A 60 -3.28 -1.74 17.58
CA MET A 60 -2.27 -2.73 17.91
C MET A 60 -2.95 -4.00 18.43
N GLY A 61 -2.46 -5.16 18.04
CA GLY A 61 -2.96 -6.47 18.45
C GLY A 61 -3.55 -7.30 17.30
N LEU A 62 -4.13 -8.43 17.68
CA LEU A 62 -4.80 -9.35 16.76
C LEU A 62 -6.09 -8.74 16.18
N VAL A 63 -6.54 -9.23 15.04
CA VAL A 63 -7.78 -8.79 14.39
C VAL A 63 -8.97 -8.79 15.35
N THR A 64 -9.12 -9.86 16.13
CA THR A 64 -10.21 -10.00 17.13
C THR A 64 -10.06 -9.12 18.36
N GLN A 65 -8.87 -8.56 18.61
CA GLN A 65 -8.63 -7.60 19.68
C GLN A 65 -8.86 -6.16 19.21
N VAL A 66 -8.54 -5.89 17.95
CA VAL A 66 -8.69 -4.55 17.34
C VAL A 66 -10.13 -4.29 16.94
N PHE A 67 -10.86 -5.31 16.43
CA PHE A 67 -12.20 -5.15 15.89
C PHE A 67 -13.27 -5.81 16.76
N ASN A 68 -14.38 -5.12 16.88
CA ASN A 68 -15.64 -5.58 17.48
C ASN A 68 -16.81 -4.90 16.74
N GLU A 69 -18.06 -5.27 17.07
CA GLU A 69 -19.25 -4.72 16.40
C GLU A 69 -19.33 -3.19 16.47
N ASN A 70 -18.91 -2.57 17.59
CA ASN A 70 -19.03 -1.12 17.75
C ASN A 70 -18.10 -0.33 16.83
N ASN A 71 -16.95 -0.89 16.47
CA ASN A 71 -15.98 -0.22 15.59
C ASN A 71 -16.02 -0.71 14.15
N LEU A 72 -16.66 -1.85 13.86
CA LEU A 72 -16.95 -2.30 12.51
C LEU A 72 -18.17 -1.59 11.91
N GLN A 73 -19.24 -1.41 12.70
CA GLN A 73 -20.48 -0.79 12.22
C GLN A 73 -20.32 0.59 11.55
N PRO A 74 -19.44 1.48 12.04
CA PRO A 74 -19.19 2.76 11.38
C PRO A 74 -18.45 2.67 10.04
N LEU A 75 -17.77 1.56 9.74
CA LEU A 75 -16.97 1.38 8.53
C LEU A 75 -17.88 1.04 7.34
N LYS A 76 -18.62 2.03 6.87
CA LYS A 76 -19.57 1.88 5.75
C LYS A 76 -18.86 2.01 4.42
N GLY A 77 -19.48 1.45 3.36
CA GLY A 77 -18.98 1.64 2.01
C GLY A 77 -19.28 0.49 1.07
N HIS A 78 -18.76 0.63 -0.13
CA HIS A 78 -18.81 -0.39 -1.19
C HIS A 78 -17.42 -0.87 -1.58
N VAL A 79 -16.38 -0.20 -1.07
CA VAL A 79 -14.98 -0.59 -1.19
C VAL A 79 -14.35 -0.69 0.20
N ALA A 80 -13.49 -1.68 0.39
CA ALA A 80 -12.72 -1.81 1.62
C ALA A 80 -11.33 -2.40 1.34
N ILE A 81 -10.34 -1.97 2.14
CA ILE A 81 -9.02 -2.58 2.22
C ILE A 81 -8.68 -2.91 3.66
N GLY A 82 -7.91 -3.96 3.84
CA GLY A 82 -7.47 -4.40 5.15
C GLY A 82 -6.00 -4.81 5.18
N HIS A 83 -5.41 -4.73 6.37
CA HIS A 83 -4.02 -5.05 6.59
C HIS A 83 -3.78 -5.70 7.95
N ASN A 84 -2.98 -6.79 7.96
CA ASN A 84 -2.37 -7.36 9.15
C ASN A 84 -0.87 -7.11 9.10
N ARG A 85 -0.32 -6.48 10.13
CA ARG A 85 1.09 -6.13 10.17
C ARG A 85 1.90 -7.15 10.97
N TYR A 86 3.03 -7.53 10.40
CA TYR A 86 4.17 -8.10 11.11
C TYR A 86 5.32 -7.10 11.00
N SER A 87 5.90 -6.65 12.12
CA SER A 87 6.94 -5.61 12.05
C SER A 87 8.26 -6.16 11.57
N THR A 88 8.73 -5.57 10.48
CA THR A 88 10.05 -5.80 9.93
C THR A 88 10.87 -4.52 9.97
N THR A 89 10.20 -3.40 9.71
CA THR A 89 10.81 -2.08 9.67
C THR A 89 9.95 -1.10 10.45
N GLY A 90 10.57 -0.35 11.36
CA GLY A 90 9.91 0.65 12.19
C GLY A 90 9.43 0.11 13.54
N SER A 91 9.20 1.02 14.48
CA SER A 91 8.76 0.71 15.84
C SER A 91 7.30 0.25 15.87
N SER A 92 6.96 -0.61 16.87
CA SER A 92 5.59 -1.06 17.14
C SER A 92 4.72 0.05 17.72
N HIS A 93 4.26 0.96 16.85
CA HIS A 93 3.38 2.06 17.19
C HIS A 93 2.18 2.09 16.23
N VAL A 94 1.01 2.49 16.74
CA VAL A 94 -0.23 2.60 15.96
C VAL A 94 -0.09 3.51 14.72
N ARG A 95 0.82 4.50 14.74
CA ARG A 95 1.12 5.33 13.56
C ARG A 95 1.70 4.55 12.39
N ASN A 96 2.32 3.40 12.66
CA ASN A 96 2.87 2.48 11.67
C ASN A 96 1.87 1.40 11.24
N ALA A 97 0.70 1.33 11.90
CA ALA A 97 -0.37 0.42 11.48
C ALA A 97 -0.98 0.90 10.17
N GLN A 98 -1.30 -0.07 9.31
CA GLN A 98 -1.94 0.16 8.01
C GLN A 98 -3.42 -0.23 8.07
N PRO A 99 -4.28 0.22 7.13
CA PRO A 99 -3.95 1.03 5.95
C PRO A 99 -3.53 2.47 6.28
N TYR A 100 -2.66 3.05 5.44
CA TYR A 100 -2.49 4.50 5.38
C TYR A 100 -3.64 5.09 4.59
N LEU A 101 -4.25 6.14 5.13
CA LEU A 101 -5.35 6.86 4.47
C LEU A 101 -5.01 8.34 4.47
N ILE A 102 -5.04 8.94 3.29
CA ILE A 102 -4.82 10.37 3.07
C ILE A 102 -5.86 10.91 2.10
N GLU A 103 -6.15 12.21 2.24
CA GLU A 103 -6.95 12.94 1.25
C GLU A 103 -6.01 13.60 0.24
N THR A 104 -6.35 13.52 -1.03
CA THR A 104 -5.63 14.16 -2.14
C THR A 104 -6.59 15.03 -2.94
N ILE A 105 -6.06 15.92 -3.80
CA ILE A 105 -6.91 16.70 -4.73
C ILE A 105 -7.69 15.83 -5.72
N TYR A 106 -7.36 14.52 -5.80
CA TYR A 106 -8.01 13.52 -6.66
C TYR A 106 -8.95 12.60 -5.87
N GLY A 107 -9.21 12.95 -4.62
CA GLY A 107 -9.98 12.16 -3.68
C GLY A 107 -9.11 11.31 -2.74
N PRO A 108 -9.74 10.47 -1.93
CA PRO A 108 -9.06 9.66 -0.94
C PRO A 108 -8.15 8.61 -1.58
N LEU A 109 -7.04 8.35 -0.91
CA LEU A 109 -6.13 7.25 -1.20
C LEU A 109 -5.87 6.46 0.07
N GLY A 110 -6.32 5.20 0.10
CA GLY A 110 -5.93 4.21 1.11
C GLY A 110 -4.88 3.26 0.56
N VAL A 111 -3.89 2.88 1.38
CA VAL A 111 -2.80 1.98 0.97
C VAL A 111 -2.59 0.90 2.01
N ALA A 112 -2.73 -0.36 1.60
CA ALA A 112 -2.29 -1.55 2.32
C ALA A 112 -1.14 -2.21 1.54
N HIS A 113 -0.01 -2.44 2.19
CA HIS A 113 1.25 -2.87 1.59
C HIS A 113 1.78 -4.13 2.27
N ASN A 114 2.07 -5.16 1.48
CA ASN A 114 2.85 -6.32 1.87
C ASN A 114 4.14 -6.36 1.07
N GLY A 115 5.26 -6.14 1.74
CA GLY A 115 6.58 -6.14 1.11
C GLY A 115 7.55 -5.16 1.76
N ASN A 116 8.67 -4.91 1.06
CA ASN A 116 9.69 -3.97 1.47
C ASN A 116 10.38 -3.36 0.26
N LEU A 117 10.42 -2.02 0.20
CA LEU A 117 11.16 -1.28 -0.82
C LEU A 117 12.63 -1.17 -0.42
N THR A 118 13.52 -1.62 -1.29
CA THR A 118 14.97 -1.51 -1.08
C THR A 118 15.47 -0.06 -1.22
N ASN A 119 14.77 0.76 -1.99
CA ASN A 119 15.08 2.18 -2.18
C ASN A 119 14.15 3.14 -1.39
N ALA A 120 13.47 2.63 -0.33
CA ALA A 120 12.57 3.43 0.49
C ALA A 120 13.23 4.70 1.07
N LEU A 121 14.51 4.61 1.47
CA LEU A 121 15.24 5.74 2.03
C LEU A 121 15.46 6.85 1.00
N GLN A 122 15.81 6.51 -0.24
CA GLN A 122 16.01 7.47 -1.33
C GLN A 122 14.69 8.19 -1.66
N LEU A 123 13.59 7.42 -1.78
CA LEU A 123 12.26 7.98 -2.03
C LEU A 123 11.81 8.88 -0.87
N ARG A 124 12.06 8.46 0.37
CA ARG A 124 11.80 9.26 1.58
C ARG A 124 12.52 10.61 1.54
N GLN A 125 13.81 10.59 1.23
CA GLN A 125 14.62 11.82 1.10
C GLN A 125 14.09 12.72 -0.03
N ALA A 126 13.70 12.15 -1.17
CA ALA A 126 13.10 12.91 -2.27
C ALA A 126 11.79 13.59 -1.88
N LEU A 127 10.94 12.93 -1.09
CA LEU A 127 9.70 13.51 -0.54
C LEU A 127 10.00 14.66 0.43
N LEU A 128 10.89 14.44 1.40
CA LEU A 128 11.25 15.46 2.39
C LEU A 128 11.84 16.72 1.73
N LYS A 129 12.67 16.57 0.69
CA LYS A 129 13.19 17.70 -0.09
C LYS A 129 12.09 18.51 -0.80
N ARG A 130 10.97 17.88 -1.12
CA ARG A 130 9.78 18.54 -1.70
C ARG A 130 8.85 19.14 -0.64
N GLY A 131 9.25 19.12 0.64
CA GLY A 131 8.44 19.65 1.74
C GLY A 131 7.30 18.74 2.17
N VAL A 132 7.28 17.46 1.73
CA VAL A 132 6.28 16.50 2.18
C VAL A 132 6.63 16.05 3.60
N GLY A 133 5.73 16.31 4.56
CA GLY A 133 5.84 15.83 5.93
C GLY A 133 5.53 14.34 6.01
N LEU A 134 6.32 13.60 6.80
CA LEU A 134 6.13 12.17 7.04
C LEU A 134 5.94 11.93 8.54
N SER A 135 4.93 11.17 8.90
CA SER A 135 4.52 10.90 10.29
C SER A 135 5.06 9.58 10.84
N SER A 136 5.47 8.67 9.95
CA SER A 136 5.97 7.35 10.29
C SER A 136 7.38 7.10 9.77
N SER A 137 7.94 5.95 10.13
CA SER A 137 9.23 5.49 9.62
C SER A 137 9.12 4.38 8.57
N THR A 138 7.90 4.06 8.13
CA THR A 138 7.65 2.93 7.22
C THR A 138 7.79 3.33 5.76
N ASP A 139 8.12 2.37 4.92
CA ASP A 139 8.08 2.50 3.46
C ASP A 139 6.64 2.63 2.93
N SER A 140 5.66 2.07 3.63
CA SER A 140 4.24 2.16 3.24
C SER A 140 3.73 3.61 3.23
N GLU A 141 4.17 4.47 4.16
CA GLU A 141 3.87 5.90 4.10
C GLU A 141 4.58 6.56 2.91
N VAL A 142 5.83 6.18 2.64
CA VAL A 142 6.57 6.67 1.46
C VAL A 142 5.83 6.31 0.18
N ILE A 143 5.38 5.06 0.04
CA ILE A 143 4.56 4.60 -1.09
C ILE A 143 3.31 5.46 -1.23
N THR A 144 2.59 5.70 -0.13
CA THR A 144 1.37 6.50 -0.11
C THR A 144 1.61 7.91 -0.64
N GLN A 145 2.67 8.57 -0.19
CA GLN A 145 3.01 9.92 -0.62
C GLN A 145 3.53 9.98 -2.07
N VAL A 146 4.24 8.97 -2.53
CA VAL A 146 4.67 8.88 -3.94
C VAL A 146 3.46 8.72 -4.86
N LEU A 147 2.48 7.89 -4.50
CA LEU A 147 1.24 7.71 -5.25
C LEU A 147 0.34 8.96 -5.23
N ALA A 148 0.36 9.75 -4.15
CA ALA A 148 -0.39 10.99 -4.05
C ALA A 148 0.14 12.09 -4.98
N ALA A 149 1.44 12.09 -5.28
CA ALA A 149 2.04 13.04 -6.18
C ALA A 149 1.68 12.74 -7.65
N PRO A 150 1.48 13.77 -8.51
CA PRO A 150 1.28 13.54 -9.94
C PRO A 150 2.51 12.91 -10.58
N PRO A 151 2.34 12.09 -11.65
CA PRO A 151 3.46 11.41 -12.32
C PRO A 151 4.57 12.36 -12.79
N GLU A 152 4.21 13.55 -13.25
CA GLU A 152 5.12 14.57 -13.77
C GLU A 152 6.15 15.03 -12.74
N VAL A 153 5.77 14.98 -11.46
CA VAL A 153 6.68 15.32 -10.34
C VAL A 153 7.92 14.43 -10.30
N TRP A 154 7.83 13.23 -10.86
CA TRP A 154 8.88 12.22 -10.82
C TRP A 154 9.69 12.14 -12.12
N GLN A 155 9.22 12.75 -13.23
CA GLN A 155 9.86 12.65 -14.56
C GLN A 155 11.12 13.51 -14.67
N ASP A 156 11.18 14.64 -13.96
CA ASP A 156 12.27 15.63 -14.11
C ASP A 156 13.49 15.38 -13.20
N GLN A 157 13.58 14.23 -12.54
CA GLN A 157 14.68 13.98 -11.61
C GLN A 157 15.34 12.63 -11.82
N GLN A 158 16.59 12.68 -12.29
CA GLN A 158 17.57 11.67 -11.92
C GLN A 158 17.61 11.65 -10.38
N ILE A 159 17.13 10.56 -9.76
CA ILE A 159 17.38 10.25 -8.36
C ILE A 159 18.84 9.79 -8.28
N SER A 160 19.77 10.70 -8.59
CA SER A 160 21.19 10.46 -8.42
C SER A 160 21.52 10.67 -6.94
N GLY A 161 21.98 9.59 -6.31
CA GLY A 161 22.59 9.68 -4.99
C GLY A 161 23.77 10.64 -5.04
N ASP A 162 23.76 11.59 -4.20
CA ASP A 162 24.85 12.38 -3.60
C ASP A 162 24.31 13.76 -3.25
N LEU A 163 23.69 13.83 -2.07
CA LEU A 163 23.53 15.11 -1.41
C LEU A 163 24.24 15.04 -0.07
N PRO A 164 25.24 15.92 0.15
CA PRO A 164 25.87 16.00 1.44
C PRO A 164 24.81 16.36 2.48
N LEU A 165 24.62 15.46 3.44
CA LEU A 165 23.92 15.74 4.68
C LEU A 165 24.69 16.81 5.45
N ASN A 166 24.48 18.07 5.13
CA ASN A 166 24.94 19.17 5.95
C ASN A 166 23.90 19.40 7.04
N ASN A 167 24.14 18.75 8.16
CA ASN A 167 23.34 18.84 9.37
C ASN A 167 23.25 20.30 9.83
N GLY A 168 22.06 20.87 9.85
CA GLY A 168 21.71 22.02 10.65
C GLY A 168 21.80 23.41 10.02
N ALA A 169 22.26 23.57 8.78
CA ALA A 169 22.46 24.90 8.18
C ALA A 169 21.21 25.59 7.60
N LEU A 170 20.06 24.91 7.55
CA LEU A 170 18.82 25.46 6.94
C LEU A 170 18.00 26.35 7.89
N TRP A 171 18.36 26.45 9.17
CA TRP A 171 17.59 27.19 10.18
C TRP A 171 18.18 28.55 10.53
N GLU A 172 19.22 29.02 9.84
CA GLU A 172 19.69 30.39 10.00
C GLU A 172 18.63 31.38 9.46
N LYS A 173 18.18 32.26 10.35
CA LYS A 173 17.23 33.34 10.01
C LYS A 173 17.71 34.12 8.78
N GLY A 174 16.95 34.08 7.69
CA GLY A 174 17.24 34.75 6.41
C GLY A 174 17.40 33.78 5.23
N LYS A 175 18.04 32.63 5.39
CA LYS A 175 18.26 31.65 4.30
C LYS A 175 16.99 30.95 3.85
N LEU A 176 16.01 30.81 4.74
CA LEU A 176 14.71 30.19 4.38
C LEU A 176 13.93 31.09 3.41
N GLN A 177 13.97 32.43 3.58
CA GLN A 177 13.30 33.34 2.68
C GLN A 177 13.99 33.41 1.30
N GLU A 178 15.31 33.36 1.24
CA GLU A 178 16.04 33.28 -0.03
C GLU A 178 15.77 31.98 -0.75
N PHE A 179 15.64 30.86 -0.03
CA PHE A 179 15.28 29.55 -0.59
C PHE A 179 13.86 29.51 -1.12
N ILE A 180 12.88 30.09 -0.41
CA ILE A 180 11.46 30.14 -0.81
C ILE A 180 11.28 31.03 -2.06
N HIS A 181 12.09 32.07 -2.23
CA HIS A 181 12.02 32.99 -3.37
C HIS A 181 13.01 32.65 -4.50
N SER A 182 13.76 31.56 -4.36
CA SER A 182 14.71 31.17 -5.41
C SER A 182 13.96 30.66 -6.66
N PRO A 183 14.46 30.95 -7.87
CA PRO A 183 13.92 30.37 -9.11
C PRO A 183 13.97 28.85 -9.18
N GLN A 184 14.71 28.20 -8.26
CA GLN A 184 14.82 26.75 -8.10
C GLN A 184 13.73 26.16 -7.21
N PHE A 185 12.92 26.99 -6.53
CA PHE A 185 11.70 26.49 -5.92
C PHE A 185 10.80 26.03 -7.08
N PRO A 186 10.24 24.80 -7.02
CA PRO A 186 9.47 24.30 -8.14
C PRO A 186 8.44 25.36 -8.53
N PRO A 187 8.30 25.70 -9.83
CA PRO A 187 7.32 26.66 -10.28
C PRO A 187 5.98 26.22 -9.69
N ARG A 188 5.16 27.16 -9.23
CA ARG A 188 3.77 26.88 -8.85
C ARG A 188 3.20 26.06 -9.96
N MET A 189 3.00 24.77 -9.71
CA MET A 189 2.42 23.87 -10.70
C MET A 189 1.09 24.50 -11.09
N GLY A 190 0.93 24.85 -12.36
CA GLY A 190 -0.37 25.13 -12.92
C GLY A 190 -1.28 23.95 -12.59
N PRO A 191 -2.62 24.07 -12.69
CA PRO A 191 -3.52 22.99 -12.35
C PRO A 191 -3.04 21.72 -13.08
N ALA A 192 -2.44 20.81 -12.31
CA ALA A 192 -1.98 19.53 -12.85
C ALA A 192 -3.19 18.87 -13.49
N GLN A 193 -3.09 18.55 -14.77
CA GLN A 193 -4.09 17.68 -15.40
C GLN A 193 -4.18 16.43 -14.53
N PRO A 194 -5.37 16.06 -14.05
CA PRO A 194 -5.50 14.93 -13.15
C PRO A 194 -5.09 13.67 -13.91
N GLY A 195 -3.86 13.21 -13.68
CA GLY A 195 -3.45 11.89 -14.11
C GLY A 195 -4.34 10.84 -13.45
N THR A 196 -4.75 9.83 -14.20
CA THR A 196 -5.54 8.72 -13.65
C THR A 196 -4.75 8.00 -12.55
N TRP A 197 -5.43 7.30 -11.66
CA TRP A 197 -4.76 6.48 -10.65
C TRP A 197 -3.81 5.47 -11.30
N GLU A 198 -4.18 4.91 -12.45
CA GLU A 198 -3.34 3.98 -13.22
C GLU A 198 -2.02 4.62 -13.67
N SER A 199 -2.02 5.88 -14.09
CA SER A 199 -0.80 6.60 -14.48
C SER A 199 0.12 6.83 -13.26
N ARG A 200 -0.44 7.11 -12.09
CA ARG A 200 0.29 7.27 -10.82
C ARG A 200 0.89 5.96 -10.34
N ILE A 201 0.12 4.88 -10.41
CA ILE A 201 0.59 3.54 -10.06
C ILE A 201 1.72 3.13 -11.01
N ARG A 202 1.59 3.36 -12.33
CA ARG A 202 2.68 3.09 -13.28
C ARG A 202 3.93 3.90 -12.97
N ALA A 203 3.80 5.20 -12.67
CA ALA A 203 4.94 6.04 -12.29
C ALA A 203 5.62 5.52 -11.01
N PHE A 204 4.84 5.13 -9.99
CA PHE A 204 5.36 4.47 -8.79
C PHE A 204 6.11 3.17 -9.14
N MET A 205 5.54 2.30 -9.99
CA MET A 205 6.17 1.03 -10.38
C MET A 205 7.49 1.20 -11.13
N GLN A 206 7.69 2.33 -11.82
CA GLN A 206 8.98 2.67 -12.45
C GLN A 206 10.04 3.13 -11.44
N LEU A 207 9.62 3.71 -10.33
CA LEU A 207 10.50 4.23 -9.28
C LEU A 207 10.83 3.20 -8.21
N ALA A 208 9.90 2.31 -7.92
CA ALA A 208 9.98 1.37 -6.81
C ALA A 208 10.94 0.23 -7.09
N GLU A 209 11.84 -0.02 -6.15
CA GLU A 209 12.73 -1.16 -6.14
C GLU A 209 12.43 -2.05 -4.92
N GLY A 210 12.38 -3.36 -5.13
CA GLY A 210 12.11 -4.32 -4.06
C GLY A 210 10.85 -5.15 -4.31
N ALA A 211 10.33 -5.75 -3.24
CA ALA A 211 9.13 -6.58 -3.27
C ALA A 211 7.93 -5.80 -2.76
N TYR A 212 6.81 -5.82 -3.49
CA TYR A 212 5.58 -5.20 -3.02
C TYR A 212 4.32 -5.83 -3.63
N CYS A 213 3.34 -6.05 -2.79
CA CYS A 213 1.94 -6.16 -3.18
C CYS A 213 1.18 -5.01 -2.52
N LEU A 214 0.47 -4.23 -3.33
CA LEU A 214 -0.34 -3.12 -2.84
C LEU A 214 -1.81 -3.41 -3.07
N VAL A 215 -2.63 -3.08 -2.08
CA VAL A 215 -4.07 -2.96 -2.25
C VAL A 215 -4.44 -1.52 -1.93
N LEU A 216 -4.92 -0.81 -2.94
CA LEU A 216 -5.22 0.60 -2.86
C LEU A 216 -6.73 0.81 -2.85
N LEU A 217 -7.18 1.72 -2.00
CA LEU A 217 -8.56 2.18 -1.96
C LEU A 217 -8.61 3.61 -2.52
N THR A 218 -9.52 3.81 -3.46
CA THR A 218 -9.91 5.13 -3.96
C THR A 218 -11.40 5.34 -3.74
N ARG A 219 -11.93 6.48 -4.14
CA ARG A 219 -13.36 6.77 -4.00
C ARG A 219 -14.26 5.71 -4.63
N GLU A 220 -13.88 5.19 -5.79
CA GLU A 220 -14.74 4.39 -6.65
C GLU A 220 -14.20 2.98 -6.97
N ALA A 221 -12.94 2.70 -6.60
CA ALA A 221 -12.28 1.48 -7.03
C ALA A 221 -11.27 0.96 -6.00
N ILE A 222 -11.03 -0.33 -6.08
CA ILE A 222 -9.85 -1.00 -5.50
C ILE A 222 -8.83 -1.24 -6.62
N TYR A 223 -7.57 -0.94 -6.34
CA TYR A 223 -6.46 -1.37 -7.19
C TYR A 223 -5.62 -2.42 -6.46
N ALA A 224 -5.30 -3.51 -7.15
CA ALA A 224 -4.34 -4.49 -6.67
C ALA A 224 -3.12 -4.46 -7.58
N VAL A 225 -1.93 -4.32 -7.00
CA VAL A 225 -0.68 -4.11 -7.73
C VAL A 225 0.35 -5.09 -7.23
N ARG A 226 1.01 -5.81 -8.15
CA ARG A 226 2.09 -6.74 -7.82
C ARG A 226 3.41 -6.29 -8.44
N ASP A 227 4.50 -6.40 -7.69
CA ASP A 227 5.84 -6.05 -8.19
C ASP A 227 6.23 -6.83 -9.45
N PRO A 228 7.16 -6.29 -10.29
CA PRO A 228 7.52 -6.92 -11.58
C PRO A 228 8.19 -8.29 -11.47
N ASN A 229 8.69 -8.67 -10.29
CA ASN A 229 9.28 -10.00 -10.04
C ASN A 229 8.25 -10.99 -9.46
N GLY A 230 7.10 -10.48 -8.96
CA GLY A 230 6.06 -11.28 -8.32
C GLY A 230 6.50 -11.94 -7.03
N LEU A 231 7.33 -11.24 -6.23
CA LEU A 231 7.96 -11.80 -5.02
C LEU A 231 6.95 -12.12 -3.92
N ARG A 232 5.92 -11.29 -3.75
CA ARG A 232 4.88 -11.52 -2.75
C ARG A 232 3.62 -12.09 -3.38
N PRO A 233 2.88 -12.96 -2.66
CA PRO A 233 1.65 -13.54 -3.18
C PRO A 233 0.51 -12.51 -3.17
N LEU A 234 -0.32 -12.55 -4.18
CA LEU A 234 -1.56 -11.78 -4.29
C LEU A 234 -2.54 -12.53 -5.19
N CYS A 235 -3.67 -12.96 -4.62
CA CYS A 235 -4.70 -13.75 -5.27
C CYS A 235 -5.91 -12.88 -5.62
N LEU A 236 -6.57 -13.21 -6.73
CA LEU A 236 -7.86 -12.69 -7.15
C LEU A 236 -8.93 -13.75 -6.96
N GLY A 237 -10.05 -13.37 -6.37
CA GLY A 237 -11.24 -14.18 -6.23
C GLY A 237 -12.50 -13.46 -6.66
N LYS A 238 -13.59 -14.23 -6.83
CA LYS A 238 -14.90 -13.74 -7.20
C LYS A 238 -15.95 -14.27 -6.23
N LEU A 239 -16.76 -13.37 -5.69
CA LEU A 239 -17.94 -13.68 -4.89
C LEU A 239 -19.09 -14.19 -5.76
N ASP A 240 -20.01 -14.94 -5.20
CA ASP A 240 -21.18 -15.50 -5.92
C ASP A 240 -22.06 -14.44 -6.58
N ASN A 241 -22.09 -13.23 -6.00
CA ASN A 241 -22.81 -12.08 -6.56
C ASN A 241 -22.10 -11.39 -7.74
N GLY A 242 -20.94 -11.89 -8.17
CA GLY A 242 -20.16 -11.36 -9.27
C GLY A 242 -19.09 -10.34 -8.90
N ASN A 243 -19.05 -9.86 -7.65
CA ASN A 243 -18.05 -8.91 -7.15
C ASN A 243 -16.69 -9.57 -6.95
N PHE A 244 -15.62 -8.75 -6.83
CA PHE A 244 -14.25 -9.23 -6.78
C PHE A 244 -13.57 -8.93 -5.45
N VAL A 245 -12.66 -9.82 -5.09
CA VAL A 245 -11.85 -9.78 -3.87
C VAL A 245 -10.39 -10.06 -4.23
N VAL A 246 -9.47 -9.38 -3.56
CA VAL A 246 -8.04 -9.68 -3.63
C VAL A 246 -7.50 -9.94 -2.24
N ALA A 247 -6.57 -10.86 -2.11
CA ALA A 247 -5.97 -11.23 -0.82
C ALA A 247 -4.55 -11.76 -1.00
N SER A 248 -3.75 -11.69 0.05
CA SER A 248 -2.40 -12.30 0.06
C SER A 248 -2.44 -13.80 -0.16
N GLU A 249 -3.47 -14.49 0.35
CA GLU A 249 -3.61 -15.95 0.25
C GLU A 249 -5.04 -16.37 -0.06
N SER A 250 -5.18 -17.54 -0.71
CA SER A 250 -6.47 -18.10 -1.11
C SER A 250 -7.37 -18.50 0.07
N CYS A 251 -6.79 -18.83 1.23
CA CYS A 251 -7.57 -19.13 2.44
C CYS A 251 -8.48 -17.93 2.85
N ALA A 252 -8.04 -16.69 2.62
CA ALA A 252 -8.86 -15.52 2.87
C ALA A 252 -10.04 -15.40 1.89
N LEU A 253 -9.84 -15.79 0.61
CA LEU A 253 -10.90 -15.83 -0.39
C LEU A 253 -11.99 -16.85 0.02
N GLN A 254 -11.58 -18.06 0.39
CA GLN A 254 -12.49 -19.12 0.83
C GLN A 254 -13.29 -18.70 2.06
N THR A 255 -12.63 -18.05 3.04
CA THR A 255 -13.28 -17.61 4.28
C THR A 255 -14.42 -16.61 4.03
N VAL A 256 -14.31 -15.78 2.99
CA VAL A 256 -15.34 -14.81 2.62
C VAL A 256 -16.32 -15.34 1.55
N GLY A 257 -16.25 -16.63 1.20
CA GLY A 257 -17.10 -17.25 0.19
C GLY A 257 -16.77 -16.86 -1.25
N ALA A 258 -15.53 -16.46 -1.51
CA ALA A 258 -15.06 -16.14 -2.86
C ALA A 258 -14.37 -17.35 -3.51
N SER A 259 -14.71 -17.62 -4.75
CA SER A 259 -14.02 -18.61 -5.58
C SER A 259 -12.70 -18.05 -6.07
N TYR A 260 -11.61 -18.79 -5.93
CA TYR A 260 -10.30 -18.46 -6.46
C TYR A 260 -10.34 -18.39 -7.99
N LEU A 261 -9.82 -17.33 -8.58
CA LEU A 261 -9.69 -17.20 -10.03
C LEU A 261 -8.26 -17.43 -10.51
N ARG A 262 -7.33 -16.65 -9.99
CA ARG A 262 -5.90 -16.70 -10.33
C ARG A 262 -5.05 -15.87 -9.38
N GLU A 263 -3.75 -15.97 -9.51
CA GLU A 263 -2.84 -14.95 -8.98
C GLU A 263 -2.89 -13.65 -9.80
N VAL A 264 -2.55 -12.53 -9.17
CA VAL A 264 -2.20 -11.29 -9.87
C VAL A 264 -0.84 -11.48 -10.50
N GLU A 265 -0.70 -11.19 -11.80
CA GLU A 265 0.55 -11.41 -12.53
C GLU A 265 1.65 -10.41 -12.10
N PRO A 266 2.95 -10.79 -12.21
CA PRO A 266 4.05 -9.86 -11.98
C PRO A 266 3.94 -8.61 -12.89
N GLY A 267 4.00 -7.42 -12.29
CA GLY A 267 3.88 -6.16 -13.04
C GLY A 267 2.46 -5.75 -13.40
N GLU A 268 1.46 -6.50 -12.95
CA GLU A 268 0.04 -6.24 -13.22
C GLU A 268 -0.56 -5.23 -12.23
N ILE A 269 -1.49 -4.43 -12.73
CA ILE A 269 -2.44 -3.61 -11.98
C ILE A 269 -3.84 -4.15 -12.28
N LEU A 270 -4.56 -4.60 -11.25
CA LEU A 270 -5.99 -4.89 -11.36
C LEU A 270 -6.78 -3.69 -10.86
N ARG A 271 -7.83 -3.32 -11.56
CA ARG A 271 -8.86 -2.38 -11.11
C ARG A 271 -10.18 -3.11 -10.93
N LEU A 272 -10.76 -2.96 -9.75
CA LEU A 272 -12.07 -3.51 -9.36
C LEU A 272 -12.99 -2.33 -9.09
N ASP A 273 -14.03 -2.16 -9.90
CA ASP A 273 -14.99 -1.08 -9.79
C ASP A 273 -16.40 -1.51 -10.26
N ASN A 274 -17.30 -0.54 -10.49
CA ASN A 274 -18.66 -0.79 -10.95
C ASN A 274 -18.76 -1.39 -12.36
N GLN A 275 -17.68 -1.34 -13.15
CA GLN A 275 -17.59 -1.98 -14.46
C GLN A 275 -17.03 -3.42 -14.37
N GLY A 276 -16.64 -3.83 -13.18
CA GLY A 276 -16.08 -5.15 -12.90
C GLY A 276 -14.57 -5.15 -12.76
N LEU A 277 -13.92 -6.15 -13.36
CA LEU A 277 -12.47 -6.37 -13.31
C LEU A 277 -11.80 -5.86 -14.58
N THR A 278 -10.83 -4.98 -14.43
CA THR A 278 -9.94 -4.56 -15.52
C THR A 278 -8.49 -4.91 -15.17
N SER A 279 -7.83 -5.64 -16.08
CA SER A 279 -6.39 -5.94 -15.99
C SER A 279 -5.60 -4.93 -16.83
N ILE A 280 -4.57 -4.35 -16.22
CA ILE A 280 -3.78 -3.28 -16.81
C ILE A 280 -2.31 -3.63 -16.64
N LYS A 281 -1.54 -3.52 -17.71
CA LYS A 281 -0.09 -3.67 -17.65
C LYS A 281 0.51 -2.45 -16.96
N GLY A 282 1.07 -2.65 -15.77
CA GLY A 282 1.72 -1.60 -14.98
C GLY A 282 3.19 -1.45 -15.31
N HIS A 283 3.90 -2.58 -15.33
CA HIS A 283 5.32 -2.67 -15.64
C HIS A 283 5.59 -3.91 -16.48
N GLU A 284 6.70 -3.92 -17.26
CA GLU A 284 7.17 -5.15 -17.89
C GLU A 284 7.56 -6.16 -16.79
N PRO A 285 7.07 -7.42 -16.88
CA PRO A 285 7.49 -8.43 -15.94
C PRO A 285 8.99 -8.66 -16.06
N LYS A 286 9.66 -8.73 -14.93
CA LYS A 286 11.07 -9.11 -14.84
C LYS A 286 11.18 -10.63 -14.66
N GLN A 287 12.39 -11.13 -14.48
CA GLN A 287 12.58 -12.55 -14.16
C GLN A 287 11.78 -12.88 -12.90
N ARG A 288 10.83 -13.82 -13.03
CA ARG A 288 9.99 -14.27 -11.91
C ARG A 288 10.89 -14.77 -10.79
N ALA A 289 10.74 -14.19 -9.62
CA ALA A 289 11.49 -14.58 -8.43
C ALA A 289 10.53 -15.19 -7.41
N LEU A 290 10.95 -16.29 -6.80
CA LEU A 290 10.19 -16.99 -5.80
C LEU A 290 10.83 -16.78 -4.44
N CYS A 291 10.08 -16.28 -3.48
CA CYS A 291 10.52 -16.24 -2.09
C CYS A 291 10.27 -17.62 -1.45
N VAL A 292 11.31 -18.41 -1.25
CA VAL A 292 11.21 -19.75 -0.62
C VAL A 292 10.56 -19.66 0.78
N PHE A 293 10.79 -18.57 1.51
CA PHE A 293 10.18 -18.36 2.83
C PHE A 293 8.66 -18.20 2.78
N GLU A 294 8.09 -17.67 1.69
CA GLU A 294 6.63 -17.64 1.52
C GLU A 294 6.06 -19.06 1.54
N TYR A 295 6.69 -20.00 0.88
CA TYR A 295 6.20 -21.36 0.79
C TYR A 295 6.51 -22.23 2.01
N VAL A 296 7.64 -22.02 2.68
CA VAL A 296 8.09 -22.88 3.78
C VAL A 296 7.60 -22.40 5.14
N TYR A 297 7.47 -21.07 5.33
CA TYR A 297 7.22 -20.50 6.66
C TYR A 297 5.95 -19.66 6.75
N PHE A 298 5.44 -19.09 5.64
CA PHE A 298 4.43 -18.05 5.72
C PHE A 298 3.07 -18.50 5.21
N ALA A 299 3.02 -19.17 4.07
CA ALA A 299 1.75 -19.62 3.52
C ALA A 299 1.17 -20.76 4.36
N ARG A 300 -0.15 -20.77 4.51
CA ARG A 300 -0.86 -21.89 5.10
C ARG A 300 -0.82 -23.09 4.14
N PRO A 301 -0.79 -24.34 4.66
CA PRO A 301 -0.79 -25.53 3.81
C PRO A 301 -2.03 -25.67 2.92
N ASP A 302 -3.12 -25.00 3.29
CA ASP A 302 -4.41 -24.99 2.58
C ASP A 302 -4.61 -23.75 1.66
N SER A 303 -3.53 -23.01 1.41
CA SER A 303 -3.55 -21.81 0.53
C SER A 303 -3.04 -22.09 -0.87
#